data_73a5e21e7e5400d384bf1204ee6ba530
#
_entry.id   73a5e21e7e5400d384bf1204ee6ba530
#
_cell.length_a   1.000
_cell.length_b   1.000
_cell.length_c   1.000
_cell.angle_alpha   90.00
_cell.angle_beta   90.00
_cell.angle_gamma   90.00
#
_symmetry.space_group_name_H-M   'P 1'
#
loop_
_entity.id
_entity.type
_entity.pdbx_description
1 polymer ?
#
loop_
_entity_poly.entity_id
_entity_poly.type
_entity_poly.pdbx_seq_one_letter_code
_entity_poly.pdbx_strand_id
1 'polypeptide(L)'
;RNPGVVKELGDVGNDLQIYGNRLYAVINVSHLIEVMDVNTAKHIGKISIPNCRYIVFKDGFAYVSSYAGPVKIDPNARLGYVAKVDTATLKVVAECPVGYQPDEIVIYGDKLYVANSGGYRVPNYDKTISIIDLKTFTEEKKVDVAINLHRLELDNYGKIWVSSRGDYYHVPSKMFVFDPKTEKVTKTLDVSCSNMTLSGDSLFVYSTEWSYLTGENTISYTVIDTKTQEVI
;
A
#
# COMPACT_ATOMS: atom_id res chain seq x y z
N ARG A 1 26.93 -16.08 -4.52
CA ARG A 1 25.57 -16.29 -5.07
C ARG A 1 25.06 -17.66 -4.64
N ASN A 2 23.81 -17.71 -4.20
CA ASN A 2 23.16 -18.96 -3.85
C ASN A 2 22.68 -19.63 -5.15
N PRO A 3 23.16 -20.85 -5.53
CA PRO A 3 22.83 -21.47 -6.82
C PRO A 3 21.36 -21.89 -6.99
N GLY A 4 20.54 -21.77 -5.96
CA GLY A 4 19.10 -22.05 -6.02
C GLY A 4 18.22 -20.82 -6.19
N VAL A 5 18.81 -19.61 -6.31
CA VAL A 5 18.05 -18.36 -6.41
C VAL A 5 17.71 -18.06 -7.88
N VAL A 6 16.52 -17.57 -8.12
CA VAL A 6 16.13 -17.01 -9.41
C VAL A 6 17.10 -15.89 -9.76
N LYS A 7 17.65 -15.91 -10.97
CA LYS A 7 18.69 -14.99 -11.40
C LYS A 7 18.21 -13.54 -11.43
N GLU A 8 16.93 -13.35 -11.74
CA GLU A 8 16.21 -12.08 -11.76
C GLU A 8 14.81 -12.29 -11.17
N LEU A 9 14.39 -11.40 -10.28
CA LEU A 9 13.06 -11.46 -9.66
C LEU A 9 11.97 -10.94 -10.61
N GLY A 10 12.32 -10.05 -11.51
CA GLY A 10 11.41 -9.39 -12.45
C GLY A 10 11.61 -7.88 -12.49
N ASP A 11 10.68 -7.17 -13.12
CA ASP A 11 10.72 -5.73 -13.32
C ASP A 11 9.84 -4.99 -12.31
N VAL A 12 10.39 -3.95 -11.67
CA VAL A 12 9.80 -3.08 -10.64
C VAL A 12 9.32 -3.84 -9.39
N GLY A 13 10.25 -4.01 -8.44
CA GLY A 13 9.91 -4.43 -7.07
C GLY A 13 9.12 -3.34 -6.34
N ASN A 14 7.93 -3.66 -5.85
CA ASN A 14 7.04 -2.71 -5.20
C ASN A 14 6.96 -2.90 -3.68
N ASP A 15 6.93 -4.13 -3.23
CA ASP A 15 6.86 -4.46 -1.80
C ASP A 15 7.64 -5.73 -1.48
N LEU A 16 8.09 -5.87 -0.24
CA LEU A 16 8.88 -6.99 0.25
C LEU A 16 8.47 -7.33 1.68
N GLN A 17 7.84 -8.47 1.89
CA GLN A 17 7.32 -8.86 3.19
C GLN A 17 7.73 -10.28 3.58
N ILE A 18 7.88 -10.50 4.89
CA ILE A 18 8.17 -11.81 5.47
C ILE A 18 6.92 -12.32 6.18
N TYR A 19 6.54 -13.56 5.89
CA TYR A 19 5.51 -14.27 6.63
C TYR A 19 5.95 -15.70 6.94
N GLY A 20 6.08 -16.03 8.23
CA GLY A 20 6.69 -17.27 8.67
C GLY A 20 8.15 -17.37 8.23
N ASN A 21 8.50 -18.43 7.51
CA ASN A 21 9.84 -18.64 6.96
C ASN A 21 9.94 -18.27 5.47
N ARG A 22 8.99 -17.51 4.94
CA ARG A 22 8.93 -17.14 3.53
C ARG A 22 9.07 -15.64 3.33
N LEU A 23 9.84 -15.26 2.31
CA LEU A 23 9.97 -13.92 1.78
C LEU A 23 9.12 -13.80 0.54
N TYR A 24 8.26 -12.78 0.50
CA TYR A 24 7.36 -12.47 -0.61
C TYR A 24 7.84 -11.17 -1.26
N ALA A 25 8.29 -11.23 -2.50
CA ALA A 25 8.68 -10.08 -3.29
C ALA A 25 7.60 -9.76 -4.31
N VAL A 26 6.92 -8.63 -4.13
CA VAL A 26 5.85 -8.16 -5.03
C VAL A 26 6.48 -7.43 -6.20
N ILE A 27 6.36 -7.99 -7.40
CA ILE A 27 6.97 -7.50 -8.63
C ILE A 27 5.88 -6.98 -9.56
N ASN A 28 5.67 -5.69 -9.50
CA ASN A 28 4.53 -5.00 -10.08
C ASN A 28 4.40 -5.20 -11.60
N VAL A 29 5.39 -4.78 -12.37
CA VAL A 29 5.33 -4.79 -13.85
C VAL A 29 5.43 -6.22 -14.40
N SER A 30 6.05 -7.13 -13.66
CA SER A 30 6.06 -8.55 -14.00
C SER A 30 4.79 -9.30 -13.62
N HIS A 31 3.82 -8.64 -12.95
CA HIS A 31 2.52 -9.20 -12.59
C HIS A 31 2.60 -10.46 -11.73
N LEU A 32 3.56 -10.50 -10.80
CA LEU A 32 3.78 -11.68 -9.97
C LEU A 32 4.34 -11.33 -8.59
N ILE A 33 4.23 -12.29 -7.69
CA ILE A 33 4.91 -12.28 -6.40
C ILE A 33 5.82 -13.50 -6.38
N GLU A 34 7.13 -13.26 -6.23
CA GLU A 34 8.10 -14.35 -6.00
C GLU A 34 8.10 -14.73 -4.53
N VAL A 35 8.04 -16.03 -4.27
CA VAL A 35 8.06 -16.58 -2.91
C VAL A 35 9.32 -17.39 -2.73
N MET A 36 10.11 -17.05 -1.71
CA MET A 36 11.40 -17.64 -1.41
C MET A 36 11.50 -18.03 0.06
N ASP A 37 12.35 -18.98 0.37
CA ASP A 37 12.76 -19.25 1.76
C ASP A 37 13.59 -18.08 2.28
N VAL A 38 13.21 -17.52 3.42
CA VAL A 38 13.83 -16.29 3.96
C VAL A 38 15.30 -16.46 4.37
N ASN A 39 15.72 -17.66 4.75
CA ASN A 39 17.07 -17.93 5.21
C ASN A 39 18.03 -18.31 4.08
N THR A 40 17.53 -18.99 3.07
CA THR A 40 18.34 -19.56 2.00
C THR A 40 18.16 -18.86 0.65
N ALA A 41 17.13 -18.01 0.52
CA ALA A 41 16.68 -17.38 -0.71
C ALA A 41 16.35 -18.40 -1.83
N LYS A 42 16.09 -19.68 -1.46
CA LYS A 42 15.63 -20.68 -2.43
C LYS A 42 14.22 -20.38 -2.87
N HIS A 43 13.98 -20.45 -4.16
CA HIS A 43 12.67 -20.30 -4.75
C HIS A 43 11.71 -21.37 -4.24
N ILE A 44 10.51 -20.96 -3.82
CA ILE A 44 9.42 -21.83 -3.36
C ILE A 44 8.30 -21.85 -4.41
N GLY A 45 7.94 -20.71 -4.98
CA GLY A 45 6.87 -20.61 -5.94
C GLY A 45 6.56 -19.18 -6.36
N LYS A 46 5.52 -19.03 -7.18
CA LYS A 46 5.05 -17.74 -7.69
C LYS A 46 3.55 -17.62 -7.53
N ILE A 47 3.08 -16.37 -7.36
CA ILE A 47 1.67 -16.01 -7.39
C ILE A 47 1.46 -15.00 -8.50
N SER A 48 0.61 -15.29 -9.49
CA SER A 48 0.32 -14.36 -10.58
C SER A 48 -0.85 -13.47 -10.22
N ILE A 49 -0.61 -12.15 -10.13
CA ILE A 49 -1.61 -11.12 -9.86
C ILE A 49 -1.29 -9.92 -10.75
N PRO A 50 -2.19 -9.50 -11.66
CA PRO A 50 -1.97 -8.35 -12.52
C PRO A 50 -1.68 -7.09 -11.72
N ASN A 51 -0.57 -6.40 -12.02
CA ASN A 51 -0.19 -5.15 -11.36
C ASN A 51 -0.37 -5.17 -9.84
N CYS A 52 0.19 -6.22 -9.19
CA CYS A 52 0.21 -6.34 -7.73
C CYS A 52 1.03 -5.20 -7.11
N ARG A 53 0.53 -4.66 -5.98
CA ARG A 53 1.15 -3.48 -5.34
C ARG A 53 1.72 -3.79 -3.97
N TYR A 54 0.88 -4.05 -3.00
CA TYR A 54 1.26 -4.26 -1.60
C TYR A 54 0.66 -5.55 -1.08
N ILE A 55 1.31 -6.15 -0.08
CA ILE A 55 0.91 -7.42 0.50
C ILE A 55 0.93 -7.35 2.03
N VAL A 56 -0.13 -7.87 2.66
CA VAL A 56 -0.20 -8.08 4.11
C VAL A 56 -0.73 -9.47 4.42
N PHE A 57 -0.53 -9.93 5.66
CA PHE A 57 -0.85 -11.30 6.04
C PHE A 57 -1.71 -11.37 7.30
N LYS A 58 -2.65 -12.31 7.31
CA LYS A 58 -3.41 -12.72 8.50
C LYS A 58 -3.93 -14.13 8.35
N ASP A 59 -3.81 -14.94 9.42
CA ASP A 59 -4.45 -16.25 9.58
C ASP A 59 -4.21 -17.22 8.39
N GLY A 60 -2.96 -17.28 7.89
CA GLY A 60 -2.58 -18.17 6.78
C GLY A 60 -2.96 -17.66 5.39
N PHE A 61 -3.49 -16.45 5.29
CA PHE A 61 -3.78 -15.78 4.01
C PHE A 61 -2.90 -14.55 3.80
N ALA A 62 -2.54 -14.33 2.53
CA ALA A 62 -2.00 -13.05 2.05
C ALA A 62 -3.12 -12.28 1.37
N TYR A 63 -3.11 -10.97 1.57
CA TYR A 63 -4.01 -10.02 0.90
C TYR A 63 -3.15 -9.08 0.07
N VAL A 64 -3.47 -8.95 -1.21
CA VAL A 64 -2.64 -8.25 -2.19
C VAL A 64 -3.47 -7.24 -2.96
N SER A 65 -3.10 -5.97 -2.90
CA SER A 65 -3.74 -4.94 -3.73
C SER A 65 -3.28 -5.04 -5.18
N SER A 66 -4.19 -4.78 -6.11
CA SER A 66 -3.96 -4.87 -7.55
C SER A 66 -4.67 -3.76 -8.29
N TYR A 67 -3.97 -3.11 -9.22
CA TYR A 67 -4.57 -2.13 -10.15
C TYR A 67 -5.50 -2.79 -11.18
N ALA A 68 -5.44 -4.10 -11.31
CA ALA A 68 -6.19 -4.89 -12.30
C ALA A 68 -5.88 -4.57 -13.77
N GLY A 69 -5.31 -3.42 -14.07
CA GLY A 69 -5.00 -2.92 -15.41
C GLY A 69 -3.57 -2.40 -15.54
N PRO A 70 -3.17 -1.93 -16.71
CA PRO A 70 -1.82 -1.42 -16.96
C PRO A 70 -1.54 -0.13 -16.19
N VAL A 71 -0.27 0.10 -15.86
CA VAL A 71 0.22 1.39 -15.31
C VAL A 71 0.36 2.38 -16.45
N LYS A 72 -0.70 3.13 -16.74
CA LYS A 72 -0.74 4.19 -17.74
C LYS A 72 -1.79 5.23 -17.37
N ILE A 73 -1.60 6.46 -17.81
CA ILE A 73 -2.63 7.50 -17.67
C ILE A 73 -3.88 7.07 -18.45
N ASP A 74 -4.97 6.86 -17.72
CA ASP A 74 -6.25 6.44 -18.28
C ASP A 74 -7.40 6.93 -17.37
N PRO A 75 -8.11 7.99 -17.74
CA PRO A 75 -9.26 8.48 -16.97
C PRO A 75 -10.38 7.45 -16.81
N ASN A 76 -10.42 6.45 -17.70
CA ASN A 76 -11.42 5.37 -17.73
C ASN A 76 -10.88 4.04 -17.18
N ALA A 77 -9.75 4.06 -16.46
CA ALA A 77 -9.22 2.86 -15.82
C ALA A 77 -10.31 2.16 -15.00
N ARG A 78 -10.31 0.82 -15.05
CA ARG A 78 -11.25 0.01 -14.27
C ARG A 78 -10.93 0.05 -12.77
N LEU A 79 -11.87 -0.37 -11.95
CA LEU A 79 -11.65 -0.59 -10.52
C LEU A 79 -10.51 -1.60 -10.29
N GLY A 80 -9.75 -1.37 -9.24
CA GLY A 80 -8.82 -2.35 -8.70
C GLY A 80 -9.51 -3.36 -7.79
N TYR A 81 -8.72 -4.25 -7.22
CA TYR A 81 -9.21 -5.25 -6.27
C TYR A 81 -8.13 -5.62 -5.25
N VAL A 82 -8.54 -6.30 -4.19
CA VAL A 82 -7.66 -7.05 -3.31
C VAL A 82 -7.82 -8.53 -3.60
N ALA A 83 -6.70 -9.23 -3.87
CA ALA A 83 -6.68 -10.68 -3.98
C ALA A 83 -6.44 -11.31 -2.61
N LYS A 84 -7.21 -12.34 -2.25
CA LYS A 84 -6.95 -13.23 -1.11
C LYS A 84 -6.23 -14.47 -1.60
N VAL A 85 -5.06 -14.75 -1.05
CA VAL A 85 -4.17 -15.85 -1.44
C VAL A 85 -3.99 -16.79 -0.26
N ASP A 86 -4.19 -18.07 -0.47
CA ASP A 86 -3.81 -19.10 0.50
C ASP A 86 -2.30 -19.26 0.50
N THR A 87 -1.65 -19.01 1.64
CA THR A 87 -0.19 -19.01 1.73
C THR A 87 0.42 -20.43 1.68
N ALA A 88 -0.34 -21.47 1.96
CA ALA A 88 0.14 -22.86 1.88
C ALA A 88 0.21 -23.32 0.42
N THR A 89 -0.81 -23.01 -0.37
CA THR A 89 -0.93 -23.44 -1.76
C THR A 89 -0.44 -22.40 -2.78
N LEU A 90 -0.23 -21.15 -2.36
CA LEU A 90 0.12 -19.99 -3.20
C LEU A 90 -0.92 -19.70 -4.30
N LYS A 91 -2.18 -20.02 -4.05
CA LYS A 91 -3.29 -19.82 -5.00
C LYS A 91 -4.18 -18.66 -4.56
N VAL A 92 -4.59 -17.83 -5.52
CA VAL A 92 -5.68 -16.88 -5.31
C VAL A 92 -6.97 -17.66 -5.07
N VAL A 93 -7.63 -17.38 -3.94
CA VAL A 93 -8.86 -18.07 -3.54
C VAL A 93 -10.10 -17.18 -3.60
N ALA A 94 -9.91 -15.86 -3.58
CA ALA A 94 -10.98 -14.88 -3.73
C ALA A 94 -10.42 -13.51 -4.17
N GLU A 95 -11.30 -12.66 -4.72
CA GLU A 95 -11.02 -11.28 -5.08
C GLU A 95 -12.13 -10.38 -4.55
N CYS A 96 -11.77 -9.21 -4.02
CA CYS A 96 -12.71 -8.19 -3.56
C CYS A 96 -12.46 -6.89 -4.34
N PRO A 97 -13.39 -6.44 -5.21
CA PRO A 97 -13.28 -5.14 -5.87
C PRO A 97 -13.24 -4.00 -4.85
N VAL A 98 -12.40 -2.98 -5.12
CA VAL A 98 -12.25 -1.78 -4.28
C VAL A 98 -12.32 -0.51 -5.11
N GLY A 99 -11.62 0.56 -4.71
CA GLY A 99 -11.51 1.78 -5.52
C GLY A 99 -10.53 1.66 -6.68
N TYR A 100 -10.20 2.81 -7.25
CA TYR A 100 -9.30 2.87 -8.40
C TYR A 100 -7.85 2.84 -7.96
N GLN A 101 -7.06 1.98 -8.60
CA GLN A 101 -5.61 1.88 -8.40
C GLN A 101 -5.23 1.81 -6.92
N PRO A 102 -5.67 0.74 -6.22
CA PRO A 102 -5.40 0.56 -4.80
C PRO A 102 -3.90 0.37 -4.55
N ASP A 103 -3.34 1.19 -3.69
CA ASP A 103 -1.95 1.13 -3.25
C ASP A 103 -1.81 0.36 -1.93
N GLU A 104 -1.28 0.97 -0.88
CA GLU A 104 -0.98 0.26 0.37
C GLU A 104 -2.22 -0.20 1.12
N ILE A 105 -2.04 -1.26 1.87
CA ILE A 105 -3.09 -1.93 2.63
C ILE A 105 -2.60 -2.25 4.04
N VAL A 106 -3.47 -2.13 5.04
CA VAL A 106 -3.19 -2.50 6.42
C VAL A 106 -4.37 -3.26 7.03
N ILE A 107 -4.09 -4.09 8.03
CA ILE A 107 -5.11 -4.84 8.78
C ILE A 107 -5.24 -4.27 10.19
N TYR A 108 -6.47 -3.94 10.59
CA TYR A 108 -6.81 -3.62 11.97
C TYR A 108 -8.01 -4.45 12.41
N GLY A 109 -7.82 -5.28 13.45
CA GLY A 109 -8.83 -6.24 13.86
C GLY A 109 -9.19 -7.24 12.76
N ASP A 110 -10.48 -7.37 12.46
CA ASP A 110 -10.99 -8.24 11.39
C ASP A 110 -11.28 -7.47 10.08
N LYS A 111 -10.69 -6.28 9.91
CA LYS A 111 -10.89 -5.44 8.74
C LYS A 111 -9.57 -5.14 8.03
N LEU A 112 -9.63 -5.05 6.71
CA LEU A 112 -8.56 -4.61 5.84
C LEU A 112 -8.90 -3.21 5.31
N TYR A 113 -7.96 -2.30 5.40
CA TYR A 113 -8.06 -0.92 4.93
C TYR A 113 -7.16 -0.75 3.70
N VAL A 114 -7.70 -0.17 2.64
CA VAL A 114 -7.05 -0.07 1.32
C VAL A 114 -7.03 1.38 0.88
N ALA A 115 -5.85 1.93 0.63
CA ALA A 115 -5.69 3.27 0.05
C ALA A 115 -5.98 3.23 -1.45
N ASN A 116 -7.03 3.91 -1.90
CA ASN A 116 -7.33 4.03 -3.33
C ASN A 116 -6.73 5.33 -3.86
N SER A 117 -5.76 5.23 -4.77
CA SER A 117 -5.06 6.39 -5.29
C SER A 117 -5.76 7.00 -6.52
N GLY A 118 -6.17 6.18 -7.45
CA GLY A 118 -6.55 6.65 -8.78
C GLY A 118 -5.45 7.47 -9.45
N GLY A 119 -4.18 7.25 -9.06
CA GLY A 119 -3.04 8.12 -9.39
C GLY A 119 -2.78 8.29 -10.89
N TYR A 120 -3.17 7.30 -11.71
CA TYR A 120 -3.07 7.36 -13.17
C TYR A 120 -4.40 7.74 -13.86
N ARG A 121 -5.42 8.12 -13.09
CA ARG A 121 -6.72 8.58 -13.63
C ARG A 121 -6.82 10.10 -13.76
N VAL A 122 -5.72 10.78 -13.87
CA VAL A 122 -5.66 12.26 -13.98
C VAL A 122 -6.72 12.81 -14.93
N PRO A 123 -7.52 13.84 -14.53
CA PRO A 123 -7.53 14.49 -13.23
C PRO A 123 -8.47 13.82 -12.19
N ASN A 124 -9.06 12.68 -12.50
CA ASN A 124 -10.11 12.00 -11.74
C ASN A 124 -9.52 11.04 -10.69
N TYR A 125 -8.64 11.55 -9.82
CA TYR A 125 -8.06 10.75 -8.74
C TYR A 125 -9.14 10.10 -7.87
N ASP A 126 -8.84 8.91 -7.30
CA ASP A 126 -9.61 8.40 -6.18
C ASP A 126 -9.24 9.15 -4.89
N LYS A 127 -10.10 9.09 -3.88
CA LYS A 127 -9.93 9.82 -2.62
C LYS A 127 -10.32 9.00 -1.40
N THR A 128 -10.50 7.70 -1.57
CA THR A 128 -11.16 6.85 -0.60
C THR A 128 -10.22 5.83 0.05
N ILE A 129 -10.55 5.46 1.28
CA ILE A 129 -10.13 4.20 1.89
C ILE A 129 -11.27 3.21 1.76
N SER A 130 -11.05 2.06 1.10
CA SER A 130 -11.97 0.93 1.12
C SER A 130 -11.77 0.13 2.41
N ILE A 131 -12.88 -0.27 3.05
CA ILE A 131 -12.90 -1.10 4.25
C ILE A 131 -13.51 -2.45 3.89
N ILE A 132 -12.73 -3.53 4.04
CA ILE A 132 -13.12 -4.90 3.72
C ILE A 132 -13.25 -5.69 5.01
N ASP A 133 -14.37 -6.37 5.21
CA ASP A 133 -14.52 -7.38 6.25
C ASP A 133 -13.76 -8.66 5.83
N LEU A 134 -12.81 -9.11 6.65
CA LEU A 134 -11.96 -10.26 6.34
C LEU A 134 -12.66 -11.61 6.45
N LYS A 135 -13.78 -11.69 7.19
CA LYS A 135 -14.55 -12.94 7.37
C LYS A 135 -15.38 -13.23 6.12
N THR A 136 -16.10 -12.22 5.62
CA THR A 136 -16.91 -12.34 4.42
C THR A 136 -16.10 -12.08 3.15
N PHE A 137 -14.98 -11.39 3.28
CA PHE A 137 -14.11 -10.88 2.22
C PHE A 137 -14.87 -10.02 1.21
N THR A 138 -15.66 -9.10 1.73
CA THR A 138 -16.46 -8.13 0.96
C THR A 138 -16.18 -6.70 1.43
N GLU A 139 -16.21 -5.74 0.49
CA GLU A 139 -16.12 -4.32 0.84
C GLU A 139 -17.39 -3.88 1.58
N GLU A 140 -17.24 -3.42 2.82
CA GLU A 140 -18.36 -2.88 3.59
C GLU A 140 -18.70 -1.46 3.17
N LYS A 141 -17.67 -0.64 2.94
CA LYS A 141 -17.81 0.77 2.53
C LYS A 141 -16.52 1.40 2.07
N LYS A 142 -16.64 2.61 1.53
CA LYS A 142 -15.56 3.55 1.28
C LYS A 142 -15.70 4.79 2.16
N VAL A 143 -14.56 5.32 2.61
CA VAL A 143 -14.51 6.56 3.39
C VAL A 143 -13.64 7.57 2.66
N ASP A 144 -14.17 8.76 2.40
CA ASP A 144 -13.43 9.86 1.79
C ASP A 144 -12.37 10.38 2.73
N VAL A 145 -11.13 10.53 2.26
CA VAL A 145 -10.01 11.09 3.02
C VAL A 145 -9.35 12.24 2.25
N ALA A 146 -8.64 11.93 1.18
CA ALA A 146 -7.98 12.90 0.30
C ALA A 146 -7.65 12.27 -1.05
N ILE A 147 -7.44 13.07 -2.07
CA ILE A 147 -7.11 12.56 -3.41
C ILE A 147 -5.75 11.84 -3.41
N ASN A 148 -5.62 10.86 -4.29
CA ASN A 148 -4.35 10.19 -4.59
C ASN A 148 -3.66 9.62 -3.34
N LEU A 149 -4.41 8.84 -2.56
CA LEU A 149 -3.88 8.15 -1.37
C LEU A 149 -2.79 7.17 -1.77
N HIS A 150 -1.78 7.00 -0.90
CA HIS A 150 -0.65 6.14 -1.23
C HIS A 150 -0.24 5.20 -0.10
N ARG A 151 0.36 5.71 0.97
CA ARG A 151 0.89 4.90 2.07
C ARG A 151 -0.11 4.80 3.22
N LEU A 152 -0.17 3.61 3.82
CA LEU A 152 -0.88 3.34 5.07
C LEU A 152 0.09 2.70 6.06
N GLU A 153 0.10 3.18 7.30
CA GLU A 153 0.88 2.59 8.40
C GLU A 153 0.02 2.52 9.65
N LEU A 154 -0.07 1.36 10.29
CA LEU A 154 -0.82 1.16 11.52
C LEU A 154 0.11 1.35 12.72
N ASP A 155 -0.20 2.31 13.59
CA ASP A 155 0.58 2.57 14.80
C ASP A 155 0.19 1.69 15.99
N ASN A 156 0.98 1.78 17.07
CA ASN A 156 0.77 1.02 18.30
C ASN A 156 -0.48 1.45 19.10
N TYR A 157 -1.08 2.58 18.73
CA TYR A 157 -2.30 3.12 19.36
C TYR A 157 -3.55 2.79 18.55
N GLY A 158 -3.41 2.03 17.47
CA GLY A 158 -4.50 1.60 16.60
C GLY A 158 -5.01 2.71 15.70
N LYS A 159 -4.17 3.69 15.35
CA LYS A 159 -4.45 4.69 14.31
C LYS A 159 -3.75 4.30 13.02
N ILE A 160 -4.37 4.64 11.91
CA ILE A 160 -3.82 4.44 10.57
C ILE A 160 -3.31 5.79 10.07
N TRP A 161 -2.02 5.86 9.82
CA TRP A 161 -1.37 6.99 9.18
C TRP A 161 -1.52 6.84 7.68
N VAL A 162 -2.01 7.89 7.03
CA VAL A 162 -2.39 7.88 5.62
C VAL A 162 -1.65 8.99 4.91
N SER A 163 -0.99 8.70 3.80
CA SER A 163 -0.42 9.73 2.93
C SER A 163 -1.27 9.98 1.70
N SER A 164 -1.30 11.24 1.26
CA SER A 164 -1.82 11.68 -0.03
C SER A 164 -0.69 12.34 -0.81
N ARG A 165 -0.54 12.00 -2.08
CA ARG A 165 0.41 12.66 -3.00
C ARG A 165 -0.12 13.99 -3.55
N GLY A 166 -1.39 14.33 -3.26
CA GLY A 166 -2.04 15.47 -3.90
C GLY A 166 -2.21 15.28 -5.41
N ASP A 167 -2.22 16.38 -6.16
CA ASP A 167 -2.35 16.37 -7.62
C ASP A 167 -1.05 16.74 -8.37
N TYR A 168 0.04 16.92 -7.62
CA TYR A 168 1.38 17.36 -8.08
C TYR A 168 1.45 18.82 -8.61
N TYR A 169 0.35 19.57 -8.54
CA TYR A 169 0.29 20.95 -9.05
C TYR A 169 -0.28 21.95 -8.04
N HIS A 170 -1.53 21.76 -7.62
CA HIS A 170 -2.28 22.71 -6.79
C HIS A 170 -2.63 22.16 -5.42
N VAL A 171 -2.84 20.86 -5.32
CA VAL A 171 -3.15 20.18 -4.06
C VAL A 171 -1.86 19.53 -3.55
N PRO A 172 -1.28 20.03 -2.46
CA PRO A 172 -0.02 19.49 -1.93
C PRO A 172 -0.19 18.08 -1.34
N SER A 173 0.91 17.36 -1.28
CA SER A 173 1.03 16.14 -0.48
C SER A 173 0.82 16.44 1.00
N LYS A 174 0.06 15.58 1.69
CA LYS A 174 -0.25 15.71 3.13
C LYS A 174 -0.34 14.35 3.79
N MET A 175 -0.29 14.34 5.12
CA MET A 175 -0.56 13.17 5.92
C MET A 175 -1.83 13.34 6.76
N PHE A 176 -2.49 12.23 7.03
CA PHE A 176 -3.73 12.17 7.79
C PHE A 176 -3.63 11.06 8.84
N VAL A 177 -4.27 11.28 9.99
CA VAL A 177 -4.48 10.24 10.99
C VAL A 177 -5.93 9.79 10.87
N PHE A 178 -6.13 8.54 10.51
CA PHE A 178 -7.43 7.91 10.40
C PHE A 178 -7.68 7.00 11.61
N ASP A 179 -8.82 7.19 12.26
CA ASP A 179 -9.23 6.33 13.36
C ASP A 179 -10.16 5.21 12.85
N PRO A 180 -9.71 3.95 12.82
CA PRO A 180 -10.51 2.84 12.31
C PRO A 180 -11.70 2.49 13.22
N LYS A 181 -11.74 2.95 14.47
CA LYS A 181 -12.88 2.73 15.39
C LYS A 181 -14.05 3.66 15.08
N THR A 182 -13.75 4.91 14.71
CA THR A 182 -14.76 5.91 14.35
C THR A 182 -14.91 6.06 12.84
N GLU A 183 -13.96 5.49 12.08
CA GLU A 183 -13.85 5.54 10.63
C GLU A 183 -13.82 6.98 10.09
N LYS A 184 -13.04 7.83 10.78
CA LYS A 184 -12.89 9.25 10.48
C LYS A 184 -11.43 9.67 10.52
N VAL A 185 -11.11 10.68 9.71
CA VAL A 185 -9.87 11.46 9.87
C VAL A 185 -9.97 12.27 11.16
N THR A 186 -8.97 12.14 12.02
CA THR A 186 -8.91 12.83 13.32
C THR A 186 -7.86 13.94 13.33
N LYS A 187 -6.86 13.86 12.45
CA LYS A 187 -5.81 14.89 12.32
C LYS A 187 -5.31 14.97 10.88
N THR A 188 -4.93 16.16 10.46
CA THR A 188 -4.23 16.44 9.20
C THR A 188 -2.90 17.11 9.52
N LEU A 189 -1.82 16.68 8.86
CA LEU A 189 -0.50 17.23 9.00
C LEU A 189 0.00 17.74 7.65
N ASP A 190 0.59 18.92 7.63
CA ASP A 190 1.25 19.49 6.46
C ASP A 190 2.67 18.90 6.32
N VAL A 191 2.71 17.58 6.14
CA VAL A 191 3.93 16.79 5.97
C VAL A 191 3.80 16.03 4.66
N SER A 192 4.74 16.23 3.76
CA SER A 192 4.83 15.45 2.52
C SER A 192 5.39 14.07 2.80
N CYS A 193 4.83 13.04 2.14
CA CYS A 193 5.21 11.65 2.37
C CYS A 193 5.27 10.85 1.07
N SER A 194 6.47 10.42 0.70
CA SER A 194 6.68 9.41 -0.36
C SER A 194 6.77 8.00 0.22
N ASN A 195 7.32 7.87 1.43
CA ASN A 195 7.40 6.63 2.16
C ASN A 195 7.43 6.88 3.66
N MET A 196 6.98 5.92 4.46
CA MET A 196 7.02 5.98 5.91
C MET A 196 7.24 4.60 6.52
N THR A 197 7.79 4.57 7.72
CA THR A 197 7.97 3.34 8.50
C THR A 197 7.89 3.65 9.98
N LEU A 198 7.29 2.74 10.73
CA LEU A 198 7.12 2.84 12.18
C LEU A 198 8.26 2.09 12.90
N SER A 199 8.82 2.72 13.93
CA SER A 199 9.72 2.06 14.87
C SER A 199 9.42 2.55 16.30
N GLY A 200 8.89 1.66 17.12
CA GLY A 200 8.34 2.05 18.43
C GLY A 200 7.20 3.05 18.27
N ASP A 201 7.30 4.20 18.95
CA ASP A 201 6.32 5.29 18.85
C ASP A 201 6.72 6.37 17.82
N SER A 202 7.80 6.15 17.08
CA SER A 202 8.31 7.10 16.09
C SER A 202 7.94 6.64 14.67
N LEU A 203 7.22 7.48 13.94
CA LEU A 203 6.96 7.34 12.53
C LEU A 203 8.00 8.15 11.75
N PHE A 204 8.87 7.45 11.04
CA PHE A 204 9.88 8.03 10.16
C PHE A 204 9.27 8.24 8.78
N VAL A 205 9.28 9.48 8.31
CA VAL A 205 8.72 9.89 7.03
C VAL A 205 9.82 10.40 6.12
N TYR A 206 9.86 9.87 4.92
CA TYR A 206 10.72 10.32 3.84
C TYR A 206 9.86 10.91 2.72
N SER A 207 10.23 12.06 2.21
CA SER A 207 9.58 12.64 1.04
C SER A 207 10.61 13.07 -0.01
N THR A 208 10.25 12.84 -1.27
CA THR A 208 10.91 13.43 -2.44
C THR A 208 9.82 14.03 -3.32
N GLU A 209 9.88 15.35 -3.49
CA GLU A 209 8.92 16.12 -4.28
C GLU A 209 9.61 16.78 -5.45
N TRP A 210 9.12 16.51 -6.65
CA TRP A 210 9.57 17.18 -7.87
C TRP A 210 8.84 18.50 -8.03
N SER A 211 9.60 19.59 -8.21
CA SER A 211 9.04 20.89 -8.57
C SER A 211 9.08 21.08 -10.08
N TYR A 212 7.92 21.16 -10.70
CA TYR A 212 7.81 21.50 -12.13
C TYR A 212 8.19 22.97 -12.41
N LEU A 213 8.26 23.81 -11.38
CA LEU A 213 8.65 25.23 -11.50
C LEU A 213 10.17 25.39 -11.53
N THR A 214 10.90 24.66 -10.68
CA THR A 214 12.36 24.78 -10.55
C THR A 214 13.11 23.70 -11.29
N GLY A 215 12.47 22.57 -11.63
CA GLY A 215 13.11 21.39 -12.20
C GLY A 215 13.99 20.65 -11.19
N GLU A 216 13.71 20.76 -9.90
CA GLU A 216 14.51 20.15 -8.83
C GLU A 216 13.66 19.25 -7.93
N ASN A 217 14.31 18.27 -7.30
CA ASN A 217 13.73 17.46 -6.24
C ASN A 217 14.02 18.10 -4.87
N THR A 218 12.98 18.28 -4.07
CA THR A 218 13.11 18.56 -2.64
C THR A 218 13.07 17.23 -1.88
N ILE A 219 14.07 16.97 -1.04
CA ILE A 219 14.11 15.79 -0.18
C ILE A 219 13.92 16.26 1.26
N SER A 220 13.02 15.61 1.98
CA SER A 220 12.80 15.87 3.40
C SER A 220 12.70 14.58 4.20
N TYR A 221 13.12 14.68 5.47
CA TYR A 221 12.97 13.65 6.47
C TYR A 221 12.26 14.24 7.66
N THR A 222 11.23 13.59 8.13
CA THR A 222 10.42 14.04 9.26
C THR A 222 10.23 12.88 10.22
N VAL A 223 10.30 13.14 11.51
CA VAL A 223 9.94 12.17 12.54
C VAL A 223 8.70 12.67 13.25
N ILE A 224 7.74 11.80 13.44
CA ILE A 224 6.48 12.08 14.12
C ILE A 224 6.36 11.14 15.31
N ASP A 225 6.08 11.69 16.49
CA ASP A 225 5.66 10.91 17.65
C ASP A 225 4.20 10.48 17.45
N THR A 226 3.96 9.18 17.32
CA THR A 226 2.60 8.66 17.02
C THR A 226 1.66 8.75 18.21
N LYS A 227 2.19 8.83 19.45
CA LYS A 227 1.40 9.00 20.66
C LYS A 227 0.81 10.41 20.78
N THR A 228 1.65 11.42 20.56
CA THR A 228 1.24 12.83 20.59
C THR A 228 0.71 13.31 19.23
N GLN A 229 1.07 12.61 18.17
CA GLN A 229 0.80 12.96 16.77
C GLN A 229 1.46 14.29 16.36
N GLU A 230 2.60 14.61 16.94
CA GLU A 230 3.36 15.84 16.66
C GLU A 230 4.69 15.52 15.97
N VAL A 231 5.16 16.45 15.15
CA VAL A 231 6.51 16.39 14.55
C VAL A 231 7.53 16.69 15.66
N ILE A 232 8.61 15.89 15.73
CA ILE A 232 9.69 15.98 16.72
C ILE A 232 11.06 16.11 16.07
#